data_eb9d5d59651451298d77ba4a89776d26
#
_entry.id   eb9d5d59651451298d77ba4a89776d26
#
_cell.length_a   1.000
_cell.length_b   1.000
_cell.length_c   1.000
_cell.angle_alpha   90.00
_cell.angle_beta   90.00
_cell.angle_gamma   90.00
#
_symmetry.space_group_name_H-M   'P 1'
#
loop_
_entity.id
_entity.type
_entity.pdbx_description
1 polymer ?
#
loop_
_entity_poly.entity_id
_entity_poly.type
_entity_poly.pdbx_seq_one_letter_code
_entity_poly.pdbx_strand_id
1 'polypeptide(L)'
;MLNSKEFVRELQLRHESAWMNPNVGSAETALAALPLTRADVDAAEARLERFAPFIKKVFPETAADRGLIESPLTEIEHMRAWLNENKGAQLAGKLFLKRDSDLPVAGSVKARGGCYAVLKHTEDLALANRLVEMRDDYSVFATRAFRDFFSQYELHVGSTGNLGLSIGIMGAALGYRVTVHMSADARQWKKDLLRAKGVAVLEYGADYSYAVQKGRERAAEDPRSYFIDDENSVDLFLGYAVAARRLKAQLAEQNIAVDEEHPLLVYIPCGVGGAPGGICFGLKQEFGDAAHVYFAEPVEAPCMLLGLASGLQNAICVQDIGLTGRTAADGLAVSRPSGFVGETVKAIVSGGFTVSDEHLFTDLHALHETERLFVEPSACAGFAGAVELSKMTDYLESSGLGAHWENAAHIVWATGGALVPEGEREKYLAN
;
A
#
# COMPACT_ATOMS: atom_id res chain seq x y z
N MET A 1 -10.58 -21.67 14.61
CA MET A 1 -9.48 -20.78 14.13
C MET A 1 -8.17 -21.54 14.15
N LEU A 2 -7.34 -21.42 13.11
CA LEU A 2 -6.01 -22.02 13.05
C LEU A 2 -5.07 -21.32 14.05
N ASN A 3 -4.28 -22.07 14.82
CA ASN A 3 -3.16 -21.49 15.53
C ASN A 3 -2.00 -21.20 14.56
N SER A 4 -0.98 -20.45 15.01
CA SER A 4 0.12 -20.02 14.15
C SER A 4 0.88 -21.18 13.48
N LYS A 5 1.02 -22.34 14.14
CA LYS A 5 1.71 -23.51 13.55
C LYS A 5 0.84 -24.20 12.49
N GLU A 6 -0.45 -24.29 12.75
CA GLU A 6 -1.41 -24.83 11.78
C GLU A 6 -1.49 -23.92 10.55
N PHE A 7 -1.55 -22.60 10.76
CA PHE A 7 -1.54 -21.65 9.67
C PHE A 7 -0.30 -21.78 8.78
N VAL A 8 0.90 -21.85 9.37
CA VAL A 8 2.15 -22.05 8.59
C VAL A 8 2.12 -23.36 7.81
N ARG A 9 1.50 -24.42 8.35
CA ARG A 9 1.30 -25.69 7.62
C ARG A 9 0.37 -25.54 6.43
N GLU A 10 -0.74 -24.79 6.58
CA GLU A 10 -1.66 -24.52 5.47
C GLU A 10 -0.96 -23.70 4.36
N LEU A 11 -0.08 -22.73 4.73
CA LEU A 11 0.74 -22.01 3.76
C LEU A 11 1.64 -22.98 2.96
N GLN A 12 2.29 -23.93 3.63
CA GLN A 12 3.13 -24.95 2.96
C GLN A 12 2.33 -25.80 1.95
N LEU A 13 1.06 -26.04 2.26
CA LEU A 13 0.13 -26.79 1.38
C LEU A 13 -0.45 -25.93 0.26
N ARG A 14 -0.15 -24.64 0.24
CA ARG A 14 -0.69 -23.65 -0.73
C ARG A 14 -2.22 -23.52 -0.66
N HIS A 15 -2.76 -23.68 0.53
CA HIS A 15 -4.19 -23.48 0.75
C HIS A 15 -4.48 -22.01 1.02
N GLU A 16 -5.58 -21.51 0.47
CA GLU A 16 -6.16 -20.25 0.96
C GLU A 16 -6.53 -20.41 2.41
N SER A 17 -6.08 -19.51 3.24
CA SER A 17 -6.15 -19.64 4.68
C SER A 17 -6.31 -18.31 5.37
N ALA A 18 -6.92 -18.34 6.55
CA ALA A 18 -7.09 -17.19 7.43
C ALA A 18 -6.24 -17.35 8.69
N TRP A 19 -5.54 -16.30 9.05
CA TRP A 19 -4.82 -16.18 10.33
C TRP A 19 -5.35 -14.98 11.10
N MET A 20 -5.90 -15.23 12.28
CA MET A 20 -6.27 -14.18 13.22
C MET A 20 -5.13 -13.99 14.20
N ASN A 21 -4.71 -12.75 14.39
CA ASN A 21 -3.55 -12.42 15.19
C ASN A 21 -3.85 -12.60 16.69
N PRO A 22 -3.23 -13.57 17.38
CA PRO A 22 -3.47 -13.80 18.79
C PRO A 22 -2.83 -12.72 19.70
N ASN A 23 -2.00 -11.85 19.14
CA ASN A 23 -1.25 -10.83 19.87
C ASN A 23 -1.85 -9.42 19.74
N VAL A 24 -3.04 -9.28 19.18
CA VAL A 24 -3.71 -7.97 19.12
C VAL A 24 -3.96 -7.46 20.52
N GLY A 25 -3.42 -6.28 20.80
CA GLY A 25 -3.68 -5.54 22.02
C GLY A 25 -4.67 -4.39 21.78
N SER A 26 -5.04 -3.66 22.87
CA SER A 26 -5.74 -2.41 22.66
C SER A 26 -4.87 -1.44 21.86
N ALA A 27 -5.49 -0.68 20.97
CA ALA A 27 -4.80 0.29 20.14
C ALA A 27 -4.00 1.29 20.99
N GLU A 28 -4.57 1.78 22.09
CA GLU A 28 -3.90 2.69 23.00
C GLU A 28 -2.58 2.14 23.53
N THR A 29 -2.60 0.92 24.08
CA THR A 29 -1.40 0.27 24.65
C THR A 29 -0.39 -0.08 23.59
N ALA A 30 -0.85 -0.63 22.46
CA ALA A 30 0.03 -1.04 21.37
C ALA A 30 0.73 0.16 20.71
N LEU A 31 0.01 1.23 20.45
CA LEU A 31 0.56 2.46 19.85
C LEU A 31 1.51 3.18 20.80
N ALA A 32 1.22 3.20 22.12
CA ALA A 32 2.10 3.82 23.12
C ALA A 32 3.47 3.13 23.23
N ALA A 33 3.57 1.87 22.81
CA ALA A 33 4.82 1.12 22.80
C ALA A 33 5.68 1.34 21.55
N LEU A 34 5.15 2.03 20.53
CA LEU A 34 5.86 2.28 19.27
C LEU A 34 6.69 3.55 19.33
N PRO A 35 7.82 3.61 18.59
CA PRO A 35 8.63 4.83 18.49
C PRO A 35 7.96 5.92 17.62
N LEU A 36 7.02 5.54 16.75
CA LEU A 36 6.26 6.45 15.91
C LEU A 36 4.95 6.84 16.59
N THR A 37 4.58 8.11 16.47
CA THR A 37 3.47 8.72 17.19
C THR A 37 2.48 9.41 16.25
N ARG A 38 1.38 9.87 16.80
CA ARG A 38 0.42 10.73 16.09
C ARG A 38 1.10 12.01 15.55
N ALA A 39 2.04 12.58 16.30
CA ALA A 39 2.75 13.79 15.89
C ALA A 39 3.60 13.61 14.62
N ASP A 40 4.12 12.39 14.39
CA ASP A 40 4.85 12.07 13.16
C ASP A 40 3.92 12.05 11.95
N VAL A 41 2.70 11.53 12.11
CA VAL A 41 1.65 11.57 11.07
C VAL A 41 1.17 13.01 10.85
N ASP A 42 1.02 13.83 11.91
CA ASP A 42 0.70 15.26 11.82
C ASP A 42 1.73 16.01 10.99
N ALA A 43 3.01 15.75 11.25
CA ALA A 43 4.12 16.36 10.51
C ALA A 43 4.14 15.92 9.03
N ALA A 44 3.80 14.65 8.76
CA ALA A 44 3.72 14.14 7.40
C ALA A 44 2.56 14.78 6.62
N GLU A 45 1.39 14.88 7.21
CA GLU A 45 0.23 15.55 6.60
C GLU A 45 0.53 17.03 6.32
N ALA A 46 1.03 17.75 7.31
CA ALA A 46 1.39 19.18 7.16
C ALA A 46 2.42 19.40 6.03
N ARG A 47 3.35 18.46 5.82
CA ARG A 47 4.29 18.53 4.70
C ARG A 47 3.60 18.35 3.36
N LEU A 48 2.70 17.36 3.23
CA LEU A 48 1.91 17.16 2.01
C LEU A 48 1.08 18.41 1.68
N GLU A 49 0.51 19.08 2.69
CA GLU A 49 -0.22 20.33 2.52
C GLU A 49 0.67 21.48 2.06
N ARG A 50 1.90 21.60 2.60
CA ARG A 50 2.87 22.61 2.11
C ARG A 50 3.24 22.40 0.66
N PHE A 51 3.37 21.14 0.21
CA PHE A 51 3.66 20.81 -1.19
C PHE A 51 2.45 20.86 -2.12
N ALA A 52 1.22 20.96 -1.62
CA ALA A 52 0.02 20.96 -2.44
C ALA A 52 0.02 22.05 -3.55
N PRO A 53 0.51 23.31 -3.33
CA PRO A 53 0.65 24.30 -4.39
C PRO A 53 1.60 23.87 -5.51
N PHE A 54 2.73 23.22 -5.18
CA PHE A 54 3.66 22.64 -6.15
C PHE A 54 2.99 21.51 -6.94
N ILE A 55 2.39 20.53 -6.23
CA ILE A 55 1.73 19.37 -6.82
C ILE A 55 0.63 19.81 -7.79
N LYS A 56 -0.24 20.72 -7.37
CA LYS A 56 -1.30 21.29 -8.22
C LYS A 56 -0.76 21.92 -9.52
N LYS A 57 0.43 22.54 -9.45
CA LYS A 57 1.03 23.24 -10.59
C LYS A 57 1.64 22.27 -11.61
N VAL A 58 2.25 21.17 -11.12
CA VAL A 58 2.94 20.21 -11.99
C VAL A 58 2.09 18.99 -12.37
N PHE A 59 1.04 18.71 -11.60
CA PHE A 59 0.07 17.64 -11.83
C PHE A 59 -1.36 18.23 -11.81
N PRO A 60 -1.81 18.83 -12.93
CA PRO A 60 -3.10 19.52 -13.02
C PRO A 60 -4.31 18.67 -12.65
N GLU A 61 -4.21 17.34 -12.79
CA GLU A 61 -5.25 16.37 -12.40
C GLU A 61 -5.55 16.40 -10.88
N THR A 62 -4.65 16.94 -10.06
CA THR A 62 -4.86 17.11 -8.61
C THR A 62 -5.60 18.41 -8.26
N ALA A 63 -5.98 19.21 -9.26
CA ALA A 63 -6.54 20.55 -9.02
C ALA A 63 -7.89 20.52 -8.27
N ALA A 64 -8.72 19.49 -8.52
CA ALA A 64 -10.00 19.29 -7.82
C ALA A 64 -9.79 19.08 -6.31
N ASP A 65 -8.74 18.36 -5.92
CA ASP A 65 -8.33 18.09 -4.54
C ASP A 65 -7.30 19.10 -4.03
N ARG A 66 -7.25 20.29 -4.64
CA ARG A 66 -6.39 21.41 -4.24
C ARG A 66 -4.89 21.10 -4.23
N GLY A 67 -4.46 20.09 -4.99
CA GLY A 67 -3.07 19.62 -5.04
C GLY A 67 -2.75 18.46 -4.09
N LEU A 68 -3.76 17.90 -3.43
CA LEU A 68 -3.60 16.67 -2.65
C LEU A 68 -3.63 15.45 -3.58
N ILE A 69 -2.78 14.49 -3.31
CA ILE A 69 -2.79 13.17 -3.97
C ILE A 69 -3.81 12.33 -3.21
N GLU A 70 -5.04 12.28 -3.72
CA GLU A 70 -6.13 11.56 -3.05
C GLU A 70 -6.96 10.75 -4.05
N SER A 71 -7.66 9.74 -3.55
CA SER A 71 -8.49 8.80 -4.31
C SER A 71 -9.90 8.74 -3.79
N PRO A 72 -10.90 8.38 -4.61
CA PRO A 72 -12.28 8.22 -4.17
C PRO A 72 -12.45 7.06 -3.19
N LEU A 73 -13.46 7.19 -2.31
CA LEU A 73 -14.07 6.10 -1.57
C LEU A 73 -15.44 5.83 -2.22
N THR A 74 -15.61 4.68 -2.85
CA THR A 74 -16.81 4.32 -3.62
C THR A 74 -17.53 3.14 -2.99
N GLU A 75 -18.82 3.28 -2.68
CA GLU A 75 -19.64 2.13 -2.29
C GLU A 75 -19.82 1.20 -3.51
N ILE A 76 -19.61 -0.11 -3.32
CA ILE A 76 -19.66 -1.14 -4.35
C ILE A 76 -20.74 -2.18 -4.00
N GLU A 77 -22.00 -1.74 -4.04
CA GLU A 77 -23.14 -2.55 -3.62
C GLU A 77 -23.37 -3.77 -4.53
N HIS A 78 -23.20 -3.61 -5.85
CA HIS A 78 -23.39 -4.72 -6.78
C HIS A 78 -22.30 -5.79 -6.59
N MET A 79 -21.06 -5.39 -6.33
CA MET A 79 -19.99 -6.32 -6.00
C MET A 79 -20.27 -7.06 -4.68
N ARG A 80 -20.77 -6.35 -3.65
CA ARG A 80 -21.19 -6.99 -2.39
C ARG A 80 -22.25 -8.05 -2.59
N ALA A 81 -23.29 -7.73 -3.38
CA ALA A 81 -24.33 -8.67 -3.74
C ALA A 81 -23.75 -9.90 -4.47
N TRP A 82 -22.88 -9.66 -5.46
CA TRP A 82 -22.22 -10.73 -6.21
C TRP A 82 -21.39 -11.66 -5.31
N LEU A 83 -20.62 -11.10 -4.35
CA LEU A 83 -19.82 -11.89 -3.40
C LEU A 83 -20.72 -12.77 -2.52
N ASN A 84 -21.84 -12.23 -2.03
CA ASN A 84 -22.80 -12.98 -1.24
C ASN A 84 -23.43 -14.14 -2.04
N GLU A 85 -23.81 -13.90 -3.29
CA GLU A 85 -24.46 -14.90 -4.13
C GLU A 85 -23.49 -15.97 -4.66
N ASN A 86 -22.29 -15.58 -5.10
CA ASN A 86 -21.40 -16.46 -5.85
C ASN A 86 -20.26 -17.05 -5.01
N LYS A 87 -19.86 -16.36 -3.93
CA LYS A 87 -18.79 -16.81 -3.04
C LYS A 87 -19.31 -17.29 -1.67
N GLY A 88 -20.61 -17.25 -1.45
CA GLY A 88 -21.22 -17.62 -0.18
C GLY A 88 -20.80 -16.72 0.98
N ALA A 89 -20.41 -15.48 0.70
CA ALA A 89 -20.13 -14.48 1.71
C ALA A 89 -21.40 -14.13 2.50
N GLN A 90 -21.22 -13.64 3.72
CA GLN A 90 -22.30 -13.16 4.59
C GLN A 90 -22.02 -11.70 4.96
N LEU A 91 -21.69 -10.89 3.94
CA LEU A 91 -21.38 -9.47 4.10
C LEU A 91 -22.65 -8.71 4.38
N ALA A 92 -22.80 -8.24 5.62
CA ALA A 92 -23.79 -7.25 6.02
C ALA A 92 -23.15 -5.87 6.10
N GLY A 93 -23.96 -4.84 6.37
CA GLY A 93 -23.48 -3.46 6.33
C GLY A 93 -23.10 -2.98 4.93
N LYS A 94 -22.12 -2.10 4.83
CA LYS A 94 -21.71 -1.49 3.56
C LYS A 94 -20.34 -1.97 3.11
N LEU A 95 -20.17 -2.21 1.81
CA LEU A 95 -18.89 -2.53 1.20
C LEU A 95 -18.42 -1.36 0.33
N PHE A 96 -17.20 -0.89 0.58
CA PHE A 96 -16.56 0.19 -0.15
C PHE A 96 -15.27 -0.28 -0.81
N LEU A 97 -14.93 0.36 -1.92
CA LEU A 97 -13.62 0.30 -2.56
C LEU A 97 -12.88 1.61 -2.31
N LYS A 98 -11.74 1.56 -1.60
CA LYS A 98 -10.81 2.68 -1.53
C LYS A 98 -9.92 2.64 -2.76
N ARG A 99 -10.17 3.53 -3.71
CA ARG A 99 -9.67 3.45 -5.08
C ARG A 99 -8.28 4.06 -5.25
N ASP A 100 -7.29 3.60 -4.46
CA ASP A 100 -5.90 4.01 -4.67
C ASP A 100 -5.35 3.56 -6.03
N SER A 101 -6.06 2.66 -6.70
CA SER A 101 -5.88 2.37 -8.12
C SER A 101 -5.98 3.60 -9.02
N ASP A 102 -6.73 4.63 -8.60
CA ASP A 102 -6.95 5.86 -9.37
C ASP A 102 -6.21 7.07 -8.78
N LEU A 103 -5.28 6.86 -7.84
CA LEU A 103 -4.48 7.96 -7.31
C LEU A 103 -3.78 8.72 -8.43
N PRO A 104 -3.89 10.05 -8.45
CA PRO A 104 -3.15 10.88 -9.40
C PRO A 104 -1.65 10.65 -9.26
N VAL A 105 -0.89 11.08 -10.24
CA VAL A 105 0.56 10.97 -10.36
C VAL A 105 1.03 9.56 -10.75
N ALA A 106 0.68 8.49 -9.97
CA ALA A 106 1.26 7.17 -10.20
C ALA A 106 0.24 6.01 -10.25
N GLY A 107 -1.06 6.28 -10.17
CA GLY A 107 -2.13 5.29 -10.40
C GLY A 107 -2.11 4.10 -9.45
N SER A 108 -1.56 4.27 -8.24
CA SER A 108 -1.45 3.22 -7.24
C SER A 108 -1.22 3.77 -5.83
N VAL A 109 -1.47 2.96 -4.80
CA VAL A 109 -1.19 3.27 -3.38
C VAL A 109 0.24 3.77 -3.15
N LYS A 110 1.17 3.38 -4.03
CA LYS A 110 2.58 3.79 -3.92
C LYS A 110 2.77 5.30 -4.10
N ALA A 111 1.84 6.02 -4.72
CA ALA A 111 1.83 7.48 -4.77
C ALA A 111 1.76 8.12 -3.37
N ARG A 112 1.11 7.50 -2.39
CA ARG A 112 1.05 8.02 -1.03
C ARG A 112 2.42 8.08 -0.36
N GLY A 113 3.09 6.93 -0.26
CA GLY A 113 4.40 6.83 0.39
C GLY A 113 5.54 7.30 -0.50
N GLY A 114 5.59 6.85 -1.78
CA GLY A 114 6.68 7.16 -2.70
C GLY A 114 6.81 8.65 -3.00
N CYS A 115 5.69 9.32 -3.31
CA CYS A 115 5.72 10.77 -3.49
C CYS A 115 6.12 11.48 -2.18
N TYR A 116 5.55 11.06 -1.03
CA TYR A 116 5.89 11.66 0.26
C TYR A 116 7.40 11.55 0.59
N ALA A 117 8.01 10.38 0.41
CA ALA A 117 9.43 10.20 0.69
C ALA A 117 10.31 11.13 -0.17
N VAL A 118 9.96 11.30 -1.46
CA VAL A 118 10.64 12.26 -2.34
C VAL A 118 10.45 13.69 -1.84
N LEU A 119 9.22 14.08 -1.49
CA LEU A 119 8.90 15.43 -1.01
C LEU A 119 9.59 15.74 0.33
N LYS A 120 9.64 14.77 1.24
CA LYS A 120 10.35 14.88 2.53
C LYS A 120 11.84 15.14 2.31
N HIS A 121 12.49 14.32 1.49
CA HIS A 121 13.91 14.50 1.15
C HIS A 121 14.16 15.86 0.46
N THR A 122 13.25 16.29 -0.40
CA THR A 122 13.32 17.59 -1.10
C THR A 122 13.22 18.75 -0.13
N GLU A 123 12.28 18.72 0.83
CA GLU A 123 12.13 19.74 1.86
C GLU A 123 13.40 19.83 2.73
N ASP A 124 13.92 18.69 3.18
CA ASP A 124 15.12 18.62 3.99
C ASP A 124 16.32 19.25 3.28
N LEU A 125 16.53 18.92 2.00
CA LEU A 125 17.61 19.53 1.21
C LEU A 125 17.42 21.04 1.02
N ALA A 126 16.19 21.48 0.72
CA ALA A 126 15.91 22.89 0.50
C ALA A 126 16.10 23.72 1.77
N LEU A 127 15.63 23.22 2.93
CA LEU A 127 15.83 23.87 4.24
C LEU A 127 17.31 23.90 4.64
N ALA A 128 18.03 22.79 4.48
CA ALA A 128 19.46 22.70 4.80
C ALA A 128 20.31 23.68 3.96
N ASN A 129 19.91 23.92 2.71
CA ASN A 129 20.57 24.88 1.81
C ASN A 129 19.96 26.28 1.87
N ARG A 130 19.01 26.55 2.77
CA ARG A 130 18.36 27.87 2.97
C ARG A 130 17.69 28.39 1.69
N LEU A 131 17.13 27.51 0.88
CA LEU A 131 16.43 27.88 -0.34
C LEU A 131 14.97 28.28 -0.07
N VAL A 132 14.41 27.75 1.01
CA VAL A 132 13.05 28.04 1.50
C VAL A 132 13.02 28.01 3.03
N GLU A 133 11.97 28.61 3.59
CA GLU A 133 11.51 28.40 4.96
C GLU A 133 10.19 27.65 4.95
N MET A 134 9.81 26.99 6.06
CA MET A 134 8.58 26.20 6.15
C MET A 134 7.27 27.00 5.91
N ARG A 135 7.34 28.33 6.03
CA ARG A 135 6.21 29.25 5.80
C ARG A 135 6.08 29.75 4.36
N ASP A 136 7.04 29.43 3.50
CA ASP A 136 7.06 29.93 2.12
C ASP A 136 6.00 29.21 1.25
N ASP A 137 5.64 29.81 0.13
CA ASP A 137 4.81 29.16 -0.88
C ASP A 137 5.64 28.14 -1.67
N TYR A 138 5.38 26.85 -1.44
CA TYR A 138 6.11 25.76 -2.08
C TYR A 138 5.82 25.59 -3.59
N SER A 139 4.96 26.43 -4.19
CA SER A 139 4.85 26.51 -5.65
C SER A 139 6.18 26.89 -6.33
N VAL A 140 7.14 27.45 -5.59
CA VAL A 140 8.48 27.81 -6.06
C VAL A 140 9.29 26.57 -6.50
N PHE A 141 9.01 25.38 -5.95
CA PHE A 141 9.66 24.13 -6.36
C PHE A 141 9.43 23.79 -7.84
N ALA A 142 8.37 24.35 -8.47
CA ALA A 142 8.12 24.19 -9.90
C ALA A 142 8.95 25.13 -10.78
N THR A 143 9.76 26.02 -10.22
CA THR A 143 10.57 26.96 -10.99
C THR A 143 11.80 26.30 -11.57
N ARG A 144 12.36 26.92 -12.64
CA ARG A 144 13.59 26.44 -13.27
C ARG A 144 14.76 26.42 -12.28
N ALA A 145 14.88 27.46 -11.45
CA ALA A 145 15.99 27.56 -10.48
C ALA A 145 16.03 26.37 -9.51
N PHE A 146 14.86 25.95 -8.99
CA PHE A 146 14.77 24.78 -8.11
C PHE A 146 15.07 23.47 -8.87
N ARG A 147 14.54 23.31 -10.08
CA ARG A 147 14.84 22.15 -10.92
C ARG A 147 16.33 22.05 -11.25
N ASP A 148 16.98 23.17 -11.59
CA ASP A 148 18.42 23.22 -11.86
C ASP A 148 19.23 22.86 -10.58
N PHE A 149 18.75 23.24 -9.39
CA PHE A 149 19.37 22.85 -8.12
C PHE A 149 19.26 21.34 -7.89
N PHE A 150 18.03 20.78 -7.94
CA PHE A 150 17.81 19.35 -7.68
C PHE A 150 18.40 18.44 -8.75
N SER A 151 18.67 18.92 -9.97
CA SER A 151 19.33 18.14 -11.02
C SER A 151 20.76 17.71 -10.67
N GLN A 152 21.35 18.31 -9.64
CA GLN A 152 22.66 17.94 -9.12
C GLN A 152 22.61 16.72 -8.19
N TYR A 153 21.41 16.31 -7.78
CA TYR A 153 21.16 15.17 -6.89
C TYR A 153 20.55 14.01 -7.65
N GLU A 154 20.71 12.81 -7.10
CA GLU A 154 20.16 11.60 -7.70
C GLU A 154 19.35 10.79 -6.68
N LEU A 155 18.19 10.32 -7.10
CA LEU A 155 17.35 9.39 -6.32
C LEU A 155 17.49 7.99 -6.89
N HIS A 156 17.69 7.01 -6.00
CA HIS A 156 17.73 5.60 -6.35
C HIS A 156 16.62 4.85 -5.62
N VAL A 157 16.02 3.87 -6.29
CA VAL A 157 15.06 2.95 -5.69
C VAL A 157 15.16 1.59 -6.34
N GLY A 158 15.11 0.52 -5.55
CA GLY A 158 14.88 -0.83 -6.03
C GLY A 158 13.38 -1.10 -6.12
N SER A 159 12.86 -1.37 -7.33
CA SER A 159 11.42 -1.62 -7.49
C SER A 159 11.13 -2.36 -8.79
N THR A 160 10.25 -3.34 -8.75
CA THR A 160 9.72 -4.01 -9.94
C THR A 160 8.50 -3.31 -10.55
N GLY A 161 7.99 -2.24 -9.91
CA GLY A 161 6.72 -1.68 -10.36
C GLY A 161 6.33 -0.32 -9.80
N ASN A 162 5.19 -0.30 -9.13
CA ASN A 162 4.46 0.93 -8.78
C ASN A 162 5.24 1.90 -7.88
N LEU A 163 6.12 1.41 -7.00
CA LEU A 163 6.95 2.30 -6.18
C LEU A 163 7.96 3.07 -7.03
N GLY A 164 8.64 2.38 -7.96
CA GLY A 164 9.54 3.03 -8.91
C GLY A 164 8.83 4.08 -9.76
N LEU A 165 7.58 3.82 -10.19
CA LEU A 165 6.76 4.80 -10.89
C LEU A 165 6.48 6.05 -10.03
N SER A 166 6.06 5.87 -8.78
CA SER A 166 5.73 7.01 -7.91
C SER A 166 6.94 7.90 -7.59
N ILE A 167 8.07 7.28 -7.25
CA ILE A 167 9.33 7.98 -6.97
C ILE A 167 9.90 8.61 -8.25
N GLY A 168 9.87 7.85 -9.36
CA GLY A 168 10.39 8.31 -10.65
C GLY A 168 9.65 9.54 -11.17
N ILE A 169 8.32 9.50 -11.20
CA ILE A 169 7.50 10.60 -11.71
C ILE A 169 7.64 11.84 -10.83
N MET A 170 7.55 11.69 -9.50
CA MET A 170 7.68 12.83 -8.58
C MET A 170 9.09 13.41 -8.59
N GLY A 171 10.13 12.57 -8.57
CA GLY A 171 11.52 13.02 -8.62
C GLY A 171 11.86 13.76 -9.92
N ALA A 172 11.41 13.24 -11.07
CA ALA A 172 11.60 13.90 -12.36
C ALA A 172 10.87 15.25 -12.44
N ALA A 173 9.68 15.36 -11.85
CA ALA A 173 8.93 16.62 -11.80
C ALA A 173 9.67 17.70 -11.00
N LEU A 174 10.37 17.31 -9.92
CA LEU A 174 11.22 18.21 -9.10
C LEU A 174 12.58 18.52 -9.76
N GLY A 175 12.99 17.74 -10.76
CA GLY A 175 14.24 17.94 -11.48
C GLY A 175 15.38 17.01 -11.09
N TYR A 176 15.17 16.07 -10.17
CA TYR A 176 16.17 15.05 -9.82
C TYR A 176 16.55 14.17 -11.01
N ARG A 177 17.78 13.70 -11.01
CA ARG A 177 18.10 12.47 -11.73
C ARG A 177 17.54 11.31 -10.94
N VAL A 178 16.79 10.43 -11.60
CA VAL A 178 16.20 9.27 -10.93
C VAL A 178 16.62 8.00 -11.62
N THR A 179 17.10 7.04 -10.83
CA THR A 179 17.47 5.69 -11.31
C THR A 179 16.64 4.64 -10.56
N VAL A 180 15.86 3.87 -11.30
CA VAL A 180 15.11 2.72 -10.79
C VAL A 180 15.87 1.44 -11.12
N HIS A 181 16.18 0.65 -10.10
CA HIS A 181 16.84 -0.65 -10.18
C HIS A 181 15.77 -1.74 -10.24
N MET A 182 15.70 -2.48 -11.34
CA MET A 182 14.66 -3.47 -11.62
C MET A 182 15.24 -4.83 -11.95
N SER A 183 14.56 -5.90 -11.57
CA SER A 183 14.84 -7.22 -12.12
C SER A 183 14.42 -7.30 -13.59
N ALA A 184 15.09 -8.13 -14.37
CA ALA A 184 14.85 -8.23 -15.81
C ALA A 184 13.44 -8.73 -16.17
N ASP A 185 12.82 -9.51 -15.29
CA ASP A 185 11.46 -10.06 -15.41
C ASP A 185 10.34 -9.06 -15.06
N ALA A 186 10.68 -7.86 -14.56
CA ALA A 186 9.69 -6.81 -14.33
C ALA A 186 8.95 -6.44 -15.63
N ARG A 187 7.65 -6.10 -15.49
CA ARG A 187 6.76 -5.81 -16.62
C ARG A 187 7.33 -4.74 -17.57
N GLN A 188 7.43 -5.07 -18.85
CA GLN A 188 8.05 -4.20 -19.85
C GLN A 188 7.39 -2.82 -19.93
N TRP A 189 6.05 -2.75 -19.89
CA TRP A 189 5.34 -1.48 -19.96
C TRP A 189 5.69 -0.50 -18.81
N LYS A 190 6.01 -1.02 -17.61
CA LYS A 190 6.45 -0.19 -16.46
C LYS A 190 7.82 0.42 -16.73
N LYS A 191 8.75 -0.36 -17.29
CA LYS A 191 10.09 0.11 -17.72
C LYS A 191 9.98 1.20 -18.79
N ASP A 192 9.12 0.99 -19.78
CA ASP A 192 8.92 1.93 -20.88
C ASP A 192 8.27 3.23 -20.41
N LEU A 193 7.30 3.14 -19.51
CA LEU A 193 6.67 4.32 -18.90
C LEU A 193 7.68 5.14 -18.09
N LEU A 194 8.52 4.51 -17.27
CA LEU A 194 9.58 5.19 -16.53
C LEU A 194 10.55 5.91 -17.48
N ARG A 195 11.03 5.24 -18.52
CA ARG A 195 11.92 5.84 -19.53
C ARG A 195 11.26 7.02 -20.25
N ALA A 196 9.96 6.90 -20.59
CA ALA A 196 9.20 7.99 -21.20
C ALA A 196 9.04 9.21 -20.26
N LYS A 197 9.15 9.03 -18.95
CA LYS A 197 9.17 10.11 -17.95
C LYS A 197 10.58 10.65 -17.65
N GLY A 198 11.61 10.20 -18.39
CA GLY A 198 12.99 10.64 -18.19
C GLY A 198 13.73 9.96 -17.06
N VAL A 199 13.21 8.86 -16.54
CA VAL A 199 13.80 8.06 -15.46
C VAL A 199 14.75 7.02 -16.04
N ALA A 200 15.96 6.88 -15.48
CA ALA A 200 16.87 5.81 -15.83
C ALA A 200 16.39 4.48 -15.23
N VAL A 201 16.38 3.42 -16.06
CA VAL A 201 16.00 2.08 -15.61
C VAL A 201 17.21 1.17 -15.81
N LEU A 202 17.76 0.65 -14.70
CA LEU A 202 18.84 -0.33 -14.70
C LEU A 202 18.26 -1.72 -14.44
N GLU A 203 18.47 -2.62 -15.41
CA GLU A 203 17.95 -3.99 -15.36
C GLU A 203 19.01 -4.97 -14.90
N TYR A 204 18.62 -5.89 -14.03
CA TYR A 204 19.50 -6.93 -13.50
C TYR A 204 18.94 -8.32 -13.83
N GLY A 205 19.81 -9.25 -14.26
CA GLY A 205 19.43 -10.63 -14.59
C GLY A 205 19.14 -11.52 -13.37
N ALA A 206 19.19 -10.95 -12.16
CA ALA A 206 18.86 -11.60 -10.90
C ALA A 206 17.51 -11.05 -10.33
N ASP A 207 17.12 -11.52 -9.16
CA ASP A 207 15.85 -11.18 -8.51
C ASP A 207 15.77 -9.74 -7.99
N TYR A 208 14.62 -9.41 -7.42
CA TYR A 208 14.35 -8.12 -6.82
C TYR A 208 15.35 -7.75 -5.72
N SER A 209 15.68 -8.69 -4.83
CA SER A 209 16.59 -8.43 -3.71
C SER A 209 17.99 -8.02 -4.18
N TYR A 210 18.48 -8.63 -5.27
CA TYR A 210 19.72 -8.24 -5.89
C TYR A 210 19.66 -6.82 -6.48
N ALA A 211 18.57 -6.47 -7.15
CA ALA A 211 18.40 -5.13 -7.71
C ALA A 211 18.39 -4.06 -6.61
N VAL A 212 17.70 -4.31 -5.49
CA VAL A 212 17.68 -3.45 -4.28
C VAL A 212 19.09 -3.26 -3.72
N GLN A 213 19.83 -4.38 -3.54
CA GLN A 213 21.21 -4.32 -3.03
C GLN A 213 22.10 -3.46 -3.93
N LYS A 214 22.04 -3.66 -5.24
CA LYS A 214 22.82 -2.88 -6.21
C LYS A 214 22.45 -1.40 -6.20
N GLY A 215 21.18 -1.09 -6.01
CA GLY A 215 20.72 0.29 -5.85
C GLY A 215 21.32 0.96 -4.61
N ARG A 216 21.34 0.28 -3.46
CA ARG A 216 21.98 0.77 -2.22
C ARG A 216 23.48 1.00 -2.39
N GLU A 217 24.17 0.01 -2.96
CA GLU A 217 25.62 0.10 -3.21
C GLU A 217 25.93 1.33 -4.06
N ARG A 218 25.21 1.50 -5.18
CA ARG A 218 25.42 2.61 -6.11
C ARG A 218 25.10 3.97 -5.48
N ALA A 219 24.01 4.08 -4.71
CA ALA A 219 23.68 5.32 -4.04
C ALA A 219 24.75 5.73 -3.00
N ALA A 220 25.40 4.76 -2.35
CA ALA A 220 26.46 5.02 -1.38
C ALA A 220 27.77 5.56 -1.98
N GLU A 221 27.95 5.48 -3.30
CA GLU A 221 29.16 5.97 -4.00
C GLU A 221 29.21 7.49 -4.18
N ASP A 222 28.05 8.18 -4.17
CA ASP A 222 27.96 9.65 -4.31
C ASP A 222 27.15 10.25 -3.16
N PRO A 223 27.70 11.18 -2.36
CA PRO A 223 26.99 11.84 -1.26
C PRO A 223 25.79 12.70 -1.72
N ARG A 224 25.64 12.96 -3.02
CA ARG A 224 24.46 13.60 -3.61
C ARG A 224 23.41 12.60 -4.10
N SER A 225 23.62 11.32 -3.86
CA SER A 225 22.67 10.26 -4.14
C SER A 225 21.93 9.86 -2.87
N TYR A 226 20.63 9.58 -3.00
CA TYR A 226 19.78 9.11 -1.93
C TYR A 226 19.02 7.84 -2.36
N PHE A 227 19.13 6.78 -1.56
CA PHE A 227 18.40 5.52 -1.80
C PHE A 227 17.10 5.51 -0.97
N ILE A 228 15.96 5.39 -1.66
CA ILE A 228 14.65 5.22 -1.00
C ILE A 228 14.42 3.72 -0.83
N ASP A 229 14.41 3.27 0.42
CA ASP A 229 14.38 1.86 0.80
C ASP A 229 12.95 1.40 1.12
N ASP A 230 12.33 0.56 0.27
CA ASP A 230 10.97 0.05 0.48
C ASP A 230 10.84 -0.83 1.74
N GLU A 231 11.95 -1.43 2.19
CA GLU A 231 11.94 -2.36 3.33
C GLU A 231 12.01 -1.65 4.68
N ASN A 232 12.71 -0.49 4.75
CA ASN A 232 13.06 0.13 6.04
C ASN A 232 12.76 1.63 6.13
N SER A 233 12.08 2.22 5.16
CA SER A 233 11.82 3.65 5.14
C SER A 233 10.66 4.07 6.05
N VAL A 234 10.99 4.78 7.12
CA VAL A 234 10.01 5.47 7.97
C VAL A 234 9.25 6.53 7.17
N ASP A 235 9.91 7.22 6.24
CA ASP A 235 9.26 8.24 5.42
C ASP A 235 8.19 7.64 4.51
N LEU A 236 8.48 6.53 3.83
CA LEU A 236 7.45 5.81 3.06
C LEU A 236 6.25 5.43 3.95
N PHE A 237 6.54 4.84 5.11
CA PHE A 237 5.54 4.38 6.07
C PHE A 237 4.63 5.52 6.56
N LEU A 238 5.19 6.66 6.91
CA LEU A 238 4.43 7.83 7.36
C LEU A 238 3.60 8.44 6.23
N GLY A 239 4.12 8.47 5.00
CA GLY A 239 3.35 8.89 3.82
C GLY A 239 2.10 8.03 3.60
N TYR A 240 2.20 6.71 3.83
CA TYR A 240 1.04 5.81 3.80
C TYR A 240 0.09 6.03 4.97
N ALA A 241 0.60 6.33 6.16
CA ALA A 241 -0.23 6.52 7.36
C ALA A 241 -1.22 7.70 7.25
N VAL A 242 -0.86 8.75 6.50
CA VAL A 242 -1.75 9.90 6.25
C VAL A 242 -3.05 9.49 5.54
N ALA A 243 -3.06 8.37 4.82
CA ALA A 243 -4.26 7.87 4.14
C ALA A 243 -5.46 7.68 5.09
N ALA A 244 -5.20 7.31 6.34
CA ALA A 244 -6.25 7.10 7.35
C ALA A 244 -7.04 8.38 7.67
N ARG A 245 -6.37 9.53 7.70
CA ARG A 245 -7.01 10.84 7.93
C ARG A 245 -7.89 11.23 6.77
N ARG A 246 -7.40 10.98 5.55
CA ARG A 246 -8.18 11.23 4.34
C ARG A 246 -9.41 10.33 4.27
N LEU A 247 -9.26 9.05 4.64
CA LEU A 247 -10.38 8.11 4.74
C LEU A 247 -11.39 8.57 5.79
N LYS A 248 -10.93 9.03 6.96
CA LYS A 248 -11.82 9.55 8.02
C LYS A 248 -12.68 10.71 7.53
N ALA A 249 -12.09 11.64 6.79
CA ALA A 249 -12.83 12.74 6.19
C ALA A 249 -13.88 12.24 5.17
N GLN A 250 -13.51 11.28 4.30
CA GLN A 250 -14.41 10.72 3.30
C GLN A 250 -15.56 9.92 3.91
N LEU A 251 -15.31 9.18 5.00
CA LEU A 251 -16.37 8.48 5.74
C LEU A 251 -17.36 9.49 6.38
N ALA A 252 -16.83 10.55 6.98
CA ALA A 252 -17.67 11.62 7.55
C ALA A 252 -18.51 12.33 6.47
N GLU A 253 -17.95 12.64 5.31
CA GLU A 253 -18.67 13.22 4.16
C GLU A 253 -19.81 12.31 3.65
N GLN A 254 -19.65 11.00 3.79
CA GLN A 254 -20.68 10.01 3.41
C GLN A 254 -21.59 9.62 4.57
N ASN A 255 -21.48 10.28 5.72
CA ASN A 255 -22.25 9.99 6.94
C ASN A 255 -22.09 8.56 7.46
N ILE A 256 -20.88 7.99 7.32
CA ILE A 256 -20.52 6.67 7.84
C ILE A 256 -19.87 6.85 9.20
N ALA A 257 -20.54 6.39 10.24
CA ALA A 257 -20.01 6.38 11.60
C ALA A 257 -18.93 5.28 11.74
N VAL A 258 -17.93 5.55 12.58
CA VAL A 258 -16.93 4.54 12.98
C VAL A 258 -16.70 4.68 14.48
N ASP A 259 -17.18 3.70 15.22
CA ASP A 259 -17.08 3.55 16.68
C ASP A 259 -17.26 2.07 17.05
N GLU A 260 -17.42 1.75 18.33
CA GLU A 260 -17.60 0.37 18.81
C GLU A 260 -18.86 -0.31 18.26
N GLU A 261 -19.94 0.45 18.00
CA GLU A 261 -21.20 -0.06 17.45
C GLU A 261 -21.21 -0.08 15.90
N HIS A 262 -20.25 0.62 15.27
CA HIS A 262 -20.08 0.74 13.83
C HIS A 262 -18.61 0.41 13.45
N PRO A 263 -18.22 -0.88 13.50
CA PRO A 263 -16.82 -1.26 13.27
C PRO A 263 -16.39 -1.02 11.82
N LEU A 264 -15.16 -0.56 11.67
CA LEU A 264 -14.50 -0.38 10.37
C LEU A 264 -13.57 -1.57 10.09
N LEU A 265 -13.88 -2.36 9.07
CA LEU A 265 -13.08 -3.50 8.65
C LEU A 265 -12.36 -3.16 7.34
N VAL A 266 -11.03 -3.21 7.36
CA VAL A 266 -10.21 -2.80 6.22
C VAL A 266 -9.34 -3.96 5.75
N TYR A 267 -9.46 -4.32 4.47
CA TYR A 267 -8.74 -5.42 3.82
C TYR A 267 -7.74 -4.85 2.83
N ILE A 268 -6.45 -5.01 3.13
CA ILE A 268 -5.38 -4.34 2.39
C ILE A 268 -4.44 -5.36 1.77
N PRO A 269 -4.25 -5.35 0.43
CA PRO A 269 -3.21 -6.15 -0.22
C PRO A 269 -1.82 -5.84 0.35
N CYS A 270 -1.05 -6.88 0.67
CA CYS A 270 0.24 -6.79 1.30
C CYS A 270 1.33 -7.50 0.48
N GLY A 271 2.40 -6.80 0.15
CA GLY A 271 3.66 -7.35 -0.31
C GLY A 271 4.72 -7.23 0.78
N VAL A 272 5.77 -6.40 0.61
CA VAL A 272 6.81 -6.17 1.63
C VAL A 272 6.27 -5.63 2.96
N GLY A 273 5.10 -4.98 2.93
CA GLY A 273 4.39 -4.51 4.12
C GLY A 273 4.32 -3.00 4.30
N GLY A 274 5.13 -2.19 3.61
CA GLY A 274 5.23 -0.74 3.84
C GLY A 274 3.89 -0.01 3.74
N ALA A 275 3.17 -0.18 2.63
CA ALA A 275 1.88 0.47 2.42
C ALA A 275 0.79 -0.04 3.39
N PRO A 276 0.50 -1.35 3.48
CA PRO A 276 -0.54 -1.83 4.39
C PRO A 276 -0.20 -1.57 5.86
N GLY A 277 1.08 -1.64 6.25
CA GLY A 277 1.50 -1.34 7.61
C GLY A 277 1.33 0.13 7.98
N GLY A 278 1.73 1.06 7.10
CA GLY A 278 1.54 2.49 7.31
C GLY A 278 0.06 2.86 7.40
N ILE A 279 -0.78 2.32 6.49
CA ILE A 279 -2.24 2.52 6.52
C ILE A 279 -2.82 1.93 7.82
N CYS A 280 -2.43 0.71 8.22
CA CYS A 280 -2.86 0.08 9.47
C CYS A 280 -2.53 0.96 10.68
N PHE A 281 -1.28 1.43 10.78
CA PHE A 281 -0.84 2.34 11.84
C PHE A 281 -1.68 3.62 11.87
N GLY A 282 -1.90 4.26 10.72
CA GLY A 282 -2.72 5.46 10.62
C GLY A 282 -4.18 5.22 11.03
N LEU A 283 -4.78 4.09 10.60
CA LEU A 283 -6.15 3.72 10.97
C LEU A 283 -6.30 3.52 12.49
N LYS A 284 -5.33 2.86 13.12
CA LYS A 284 -5.32 2.69 14.58
C LYS A 284 -5.13 4.02 15.31
N GLN A 285 -4.35 4.96 14.77
CA GLN A 285 -4.23 6.33 15.32
C GLN A 285 -5.54 7.12 15.23
N GLU A 286 -6.35 6.91 14.18
CA GLU A 286 -7.56 7.71 13.95
C GLU A 286 -8.83 7.11 14.53
N PHE A 287 -8.92 5.77 14.62
CA PHE A 287 -10.15 5.06 14.99
C PHE A 287 -9.97 4.11 16.19
N GLY A 288 -8.73 3.95 16.70
CA GLY A 288 -8.48 3.07 17.84
C GLY A 288 -8.90 1.63 17.57
N ASP A 289 -9.62 1.07 18.53
CA ASP A 289 -10.09 -0.32 18.49
C ASP A 289 -11.29 -0.52 17.56
N ALA A 290 -11.99 0.54 17.16
CA ALA A 290 -13.08 0.46 16.18
C ALA A 290 -12.58 0.10 14.75
N ALA A 291 -11.29 0.25 14.45
CA ALA A 291 -10.71 -0.18 13.18
C ALA A 291 -10.07 -1.57 13.28
N HIS A 292 -10.52 -2.48 12.42
CA HIS A 292 -9.97 -3.83 12.28
C HIS A 292 -9.30 -3.97 10.92
N VAL A 293 -7.98 -4.20 10.91
CA VAL A 293 -7.20 -4.22 9.67
C VAL A 293 -6.69 -5.63 9.41
N TYR A 294 -6.92 -6.10 8.20
CA TYR A 294 -6.52 -7.43 7.74
C TYR A 294 -5.66 -7.31 6.49
N PHE A 295 -4.55 -8.03 6.47
CA PHE A 295 -3.69 -8.09 5.29
C PHE A 295 -4.14 -9.23 4.36
N ALA A 296 -3.97 -9.03 3.06
CA ALA A 296 -4.27 -10.03 2.05
C ALA A 296 -3.05 -10.26 1.17
N GLU A 297 -2.59 -11.51 1.08
CA GLU A 297 -1.39 -11.91 0.36
C GLU A 297 -1.66 -13.10 -0.57
N PRO A 298 -0.89 -13.23 -1.67
CA PRO A 298 -1.00 -14.41 -2.52
C PRO A 298 -0.53 -15.69 -1.80
N VAL A 299 -1.15 -16.84 -2.08
CA VAL A 299 -0.78 -18.14 -1.49
C VAL A 299 0.68 -18.53 -1.73
N GLU A 300 1.30 -18.08 -2.82
CA GLU A 300 2.71 -18.35 -3.13
C GLU A 300 3.69 -17.30 -2.56
N ALA A 301 3.19 -16.16 -2.07
CA ALA A 301 4.01 -15.06 -1.58
C ALA A 301 3.46 -14.42 -0.28
N PRO A 302 3.04 -15.19 0.76
CA PRO A 302 2.47 -14.66 1.99
C PRO A 302 3.56 -14.27 3.00
N CYS A 303 4.51 -13.42 2.60
CA CYS A 303 5.72 -13.19 3.37
C CYS A 303 5.46 -12.48 4.71
N MET A 304 4.57 -11.49 4.75
CA MET A 304 4.26 -10.74 5.98
C MET A 304 3.47 -11.61 6.96
N LEU A 305 2.46 -12.33 6.49
CA LEU A 305 1.69 -13.25 7.34
C LEU A 305 2.57 -14.39 7.88
N LEU A 306 3.48 -14.92 7.05
CA LEU A 306 4.46 -15.91 7.50
C LEU A 306 5.37 -15.33 8.60
N GLY A 307 5.88 -14.13 8.43
CA GLY A 307 6.74 -13.45 9.39
C GLY A 307 6.03 -13.19 10.73
N LEU A 308 4.78 -12.70 10.66
CA LEU A 308 3.94 -12.41 11.83
C LEU A 308 3.51 -13.69 12.56
N ALA A 309 2.99 -14.69 11.84
CA ALA A 309 2.49 -15.93 12.43
C ALA A 309 3.61 -16.80 13.05
N SER A 310 4.78 -16.85 12.40
CA SER A 310 5.94 -17.56 12.95
C SER A 310 6.66 -16.79 14.07
N GLY A 311 6.46 -15.48 14.16
CA GLY A 311 7.21 -14.59 15.06
C GLY A 311 8.64 -14.31 14.59
N LEU A 312 9.05 -14.79 13.42
CA LEU A 312 10.41 -14.65 12.88
C LEU A 312 10.61 -13.37 12.06
N GLN A 313 9.55 -12.66 11.76
CA GLN A 313 9.57 -11.42 10.98
C GLN A 313 10.40 -11.58 9.68
N ASN A 314 11.38 -10.71 9.44
CA ASN A 314 12.24 -10.79 8.26
C ASN A 314 13.39 -11.83 8.39
N ALA A 315 13.45 -12.62 9.45
CA ALA A 315 14.39 -13.74 9.57
C ALA A 315 13.93 -14.97 8.76
N ILE A 316 12.70 -14.97 8.25
CA ILE A 316 12.14 -16.03 7.40
C ILE A 316 11.70 -15.48 6.04
N CYS A 317 11.75 -16.31 4.99
CA CYS A 317 11.19 -16.01 3.68
C CYS A 317 10.30 -17.16 3.20
N VAL A 318 9.51 -16.90 2.16
CA VAL A 318 8.55 -17.90 1.65
C VAL A 318 9.24 -19.16 1.10
N GLN A 319 10.47 -19.03 0.59
CA GLN A 319 11.27 -20.16 0.12
C GLN A 319 11.67 -21.13 1.25
N ASP A 320 11.83 -20.62 2.47
CA ASP A 320 12.19 -21.45 3.63
C ASP A 320 11.09 -22.46 3.98
N ILE A 321 9.87 -22.22 3.52
CA ILE A 321 8.72 -23.14 3.68
C ILE A 321 8.31 -23.82 2.37
N GLY A 322 9.11 -23.69 1.29
CA GLY A 322 8.92 -24.38 0.03
C GLY A 322 7.98 -23.68 -0.96
N LEU A 323 7.65 -22.41 -0.73
CA LEU A 323 6.87 -21.59 -1.67
C LEU A 323 7.79 -20.92 -2.72
N THR A 324 7.22 -20.52 -3.85
CA THR A 324 7.99 -19.98 -4.97
C THR A 324 8.15 -18.47 -4.96
N GLY A 325 7.25 -17.75 -4.30
CA GLY A 325 7.15 -16.30 -4.36
C GLY A 325 6.59 -15.77 -5.70
N ARG A 326 6.09 -16.64 -6.58
CA ARG A 326 5.57 -16.29 -7.91
C ARG A 326 4.06 -16.22 -7.89
N THR A 327 3.51 -15.11 -8.41
CA THR A 327 2.07 -14.86 -8.49
C THR A 327 1.77 -13.89 -9.63
N ALA A 328 0.55 -13.93 -10.14
CA ALA A 328 0.04 -12.94 -11.10
C ALA A 328 -0.10 -11.54 -10.46
N ALA A 329 -0.20 -11.47 -9.13
CA ALA A 329 -0.20 -10.25 -8.35
C ALA A 329 1.23 -9.68 -8.21
N ASP A 330 1.80 -9.15 -9.30
CA ASP A 330 3.19 -8.70 -9.37
C ASP A 330 3.56 -7.65 -8.30
N GLY A 331 2.62 -6.82 -7.89
CA GLY A 331 2.78 -5.86 -6.78
C GLY A 331 2.90 -6.49 -5.39
N LEU A 332 2.59 -7.78 -5.26
CA LEU A 332 2.63 -8.55 -4.02
C LEU A 332 3.63 -9.71 -4.07
N ALA A 333 4.34 -9.89 -5.18
CA ALA A 333 5.32 -10.96 -5.41
C ALA A 333 6.62 -10.70 -4.61
N VAL A 334 6.54 -10.76 -3.29
CA VAL A 334 7.64 -10.49 -2.36
C VAL A 334 7.91 -11.71 -1.51
N SER A 335 9.19 -12.10 -1.43
CA SER A 335 9.61 -13.30 -0.72
C SER A 335 9.86 -13.08 0.77
N ARG A 336 10.28 -11.88 1.17
CA ARG A 336 10.68 -11.56 2.54
C ARG A 336 10.00 -10.26 2.99
N PRO A 337 9.38 -10.23 4.20
CA PRO A 337 8.71 -9.03 4.68
C PRO A 337 9.70 -7.99 5.20
N SER A 338 9.23 -6.75 5.34
CA SER A 338 9.93 -5.73 6.12
C SER A 338 9.92 -6.09 7.62
N GLY A 339 11.11 -6.19 8.23
CA GLY A 339 11.24 -6.40 9.67
C GLY A 339 10.74 -5.19 10.47
N PHE A 340 11.01 -3.98 9.99
CA PHE A 340 10.51 -2.74 10.59
C PHE A 340 8.97 -2.73 10.64
N VAL A 341 8.33 -3.04 9.53
CA VAL A 341 6.85 -3.06 9.47
C VAL A 341 6.29 -4.18 10.34
N GLY A 342 6.84 -5.41 10.24
CA GLY A 342 6.37 -6.54 11.04
C GLY A 342 6.41 -6.23 12.54
N GLU A 343 7.50 -5.66 13.03
CA GLU A 343 7.61 -5.23 14.44
C GLU A 343 6.61 -4.12 14.81
N THR A 344 6.34 -3.19 13.88
CA THR A 344 5.40 -2.10 14.12
C THR A 344 3.96 -2.58 14.19
N VAL A 345 3.56 -3.53 13.31
CA VAL A 345 2.15 -3.93 13.21
C VAL A 345 1.77 -5.15 14.04
N LYS A 346 2.73 -5.90 14.60
CA LYS A 346 2.49 -7.20 15.27
C LYS A 346 1.43 -7.18 16.37
N ALA A 347 1.17 -6.03 17.00
CA ALA A 347 0.19 -5.88 18.06
C ALA A 347 -1.07 -5.08 17.62
N ILE A 348 -1.11 -4.59 16.38
CA ILE A 348 -2.21 -3.73 15.90
C ILE A 348 -2.94 -4.27 14.66
N VAL A 349 -2.31 -5.17 13.87
CA VAL A 349 -2.98 -5.84 12.76
C VAL A 349 -3.89 -6.94 13.29
N SER A 350 -5.15 -7.00 12.83
CA SER A 350 -6.15 -7.95 13.34
C SER A 350 -5.93 -9.37 12.82
N GLY A 351 -5.33 -9.51 11.63
CA GLY A 351 -5.06 -10.81 11.01
C GLY A 351 -4.76 -10.67 9.53
N GLY A 352 -4.96 -11.76 8.79
CA GLY A 352 -4.84 -11.73 7.34
C GLY A 352 -5.27 -13.01 6.67
N PHE A 353 -5.30 -12.95 5.34
CA PHE A 353 -5.85 -13.97 4.46
C PHE A 353 -4.91 -14.22 3.30
N THR A 354 -4.84 -15.45 2.84
CA THR A 354 -4.17 -15.76 1.58
C THR A 354 -5.19 -16.00 0.47
N VAL A 355 -4.81 -15.68 -0.77
CA VAL A 355 -5.65 -15.75 -1.96
C VAL A 355 -4.89 -16.34 -3.13
N SER A 356 -5.53 -17.21 -3.91
CA SER A 356 -4.98 -17.79 -5.13
C SER A 356 -5.05 -16.82 -6.32
N ASP A 357 -4.19 -17.00 -7.31
CA ASP A 357 -4.23 -16.22 -8.54
C ASP A 357 -5.58 -16.38 -9.28
N GLU A 358 -6.18 -17.57 -9.22
CA GLU A 358 -7.51 -17.85 -9.79
C GLU A 358 -8.60 -16.95 -9.18
N HIS A 359 -8.61 -16.82 -7.85
CA HIS A 359 -9.57 -15.95 -7.18
C HIS A 359 -9.29 -14.47 -7.41
N LEU A 360 -8.03 -14.05 -7.56
CA LEU A 360 -7.70 -12.67 -7.94
C LEU A 360 -8.34 -12.29 -9.28
N PHE A 361 -8.26 -13.17 -10.29
CA PHE A 361 -8.88 -12.91 -11.60
C PHE A 361 -10.39 -12.99 -11.54
N THR A 362 -10.95 -13.96 -10.81
CA THR A 362 -12.41 -14.07 -10.61
C THR A 362 -12.97 -12.78 -10.01
N ASP A 363 -12.31 -12.23 -8.98
CA ASP A 363 -12.74 -11.01 -8.32
C ASP A 363 -12.54 -9.75 -9.20
N LEU A 364 -11.49 -9.73 -10.03
CA LEU A 364 -11.27 -8.68 -11.03
C LEU A 364 -12.40 -8.66 -12.06
N HIS A 365 -12.77 -9.81 -12.60
CA HIS A 365 -13.87 -9.91 -13.56
C HIS A 365 -15.20 -9.50 -12.95
N ALA A 366 -15.49 -9.98 -11.74
CA ALA A 366 -16.70 -9.62 -11.03
C ALA A 366 -16.79 -8.08 -10.77
N LEU A 367 -15.71 -7.48 -10.30
CA LEU A 367 -15.64 -6.03 -10.09
C LEU A 367 -15.86 -5.25 -11.41
N HIS A 368 -15.24 -5.72 -12.49
CA HIS A 368 -15.41 -5.10 -13.80
C HIS A 368 -16.84 -5.23 -14.33
N GLU A 369 -17.48 -6.39 -14.16
CA GLU A 369 -18.85 -6.64 -14.61
C GLU A 369 -19.88 -5.88 -13.79
N THR A 370 -19.73 -5.89 -12.45
CA THR A 370 -20.72 -5.32 -11.53
C THR A 370 -20.60 -3.81 -11.39
N GLU A 371 -19.39 -3.27 -11.32
CA GLU A 371 -19.12 -1.87 -10.99
C GLU A 371 -18.49 -1.08 -12.15
N ARG A 372 -18.15 -1.73 -13.28
CA ARG A 372 -17.41 -1.13 -14.39
C ARG A 372 -16.06 -0.52 -13.99
N LEU A 373 -15.46 -1.07 -12.95
CA LEU A 373 -14.15 -0.67 -12.47
C LEU A 373 -13.09 -1.68 -12.89
N PHE A 374 -11.92 -1.17 -13.28
CA PHE A 374 -10.74 -1.98 -13.55
C PHE A 374 -9.67 -1.68 -12.50
N VAL A 375 -9.05 -2.72 -11.97
CA VAL A 375 -7.89 -2.66 -11.09
C VAL A 375 -6.87 -3.72 -11.52
N GLU A 376 -5.61 -3.61 -11.13
CA GLU A 376 -4.65 -4.70 -11.36
C GLU A 376 -4.95 -5.90 -10.45
N PRO A 377 -4.58 -7.15 -10.84
CA PRO A 377 -4.88 -8.35 -10.04
C PRO A 377 -4.46 -8.24 -8.57
N SER A 378 -3.30 -7.64 -8.28
CA SER A 378 -2.82 -7.37 -6.92
C SER A 378 -3.84 -6.61 -6.06
N ALA A 379 -4.60 -5.71 -6.66
CA ALA A 379 -5.55 -4.86 -5.96
C ALA A 379 -6.84 -5.61 -5.55
N CYS A 380 -7.09 -6.80 -6.11
CA CYS A 380 -8.24 -7.63 -5.78
C CYS A 380 -8.04 -8.48 -4.53
N ALA A 381 -6.81 -8.62 -4.02
CA ALA A 381 -6.51 -9.54 -2.92
C ALA A 381 -7.38 -9.30 -1.66
N GLY A 382 -7.76 -8.04 -1.40
CA GLY A 382 -8.58 -7.69 -0.25
C GLY A 382 -10.00 -8.29 -0.26
N PHE A 383 -10.54 -8.66 -1.42
CA PHE A 383 -11.87 -9.30 -1.50
C PHE A 383 -11.91 -10.64 -0.79
N ALA A 384 -10.83 -11.44 -0.88
CA ALA A 384 -10.73 -12.71 -0.16
C ALA A 384 -10.92 -12.52 1.36
N GLY A 385 -10.31 -11.46 1.92
CA GLY A 385 -10.47 -11.13 3.33
C GLY A 385 -11.92 -10.79 3.71
N ALA A 386 -12.61 -10.01 2.90
CA ALA A 386 -14.00 -9.66 3.13
C ALA A 386 -14.92 -10.91 3.08
N VAL A 387 -14.71 -11.77 2.08
CA VAL A 387 -15.47 -13.02 1.92
C VAL A 387 -15.21 -13.96 3.08
N GLU A 388 -13.96 -14.27 3.37
CA GLU A 388 -13.63 -15.31 4.37
C GLU A 388 -13.96 -14.84 5.80
N LEU A 389 -13.68 -13.58 6.15
CA LEU A 389 -14.05 -13.07 7.47
C LEU A 389 -15.55 -13.18 7.73
N SER A 390 -16.37 -12.89 6.72
CA SER A 390 -17.84 -12.94 6.84
C SER A 390 -18.39 -14.34 7.17
N LYS A 391 -17.62 -15.41 6.89
CA LYS A 391 -17.97 -16.81 7.16
C LYS A 391 -17.45 -17.32 8.52
N MET A 392 -16.60 -16.52 9.20
CA MET A 392 -15.92 -16.94 10.44
C MET A 392 -16.78 -16.64 11.66
N THR A 393 -17.95 -17.27 11.79
CA THR A 393 -18.94 -17.02 12.85
C THR A 393 -18.37 -17.07 14.25
N ASP A 394 -17.56 -18.11 14.58
CA ASP A 394 -16.93 -18.25 15.90
C ASP A 394 -15.98 -17.08 16.22
N TYR A 395 -15.26 -16.57 15.21
CA TYR A 395 -14.39 -15.41 15.38
C TYR A 395 -15.20 -14.13 15.57
N LEU A 396 -16.24 -13.93 14.76
CA LEU A 396 -17.12 -12.76 14.86
C LEU A 396 -17.80 -12.71 16.22
N GLU A 397 -18.24 -13.84 16.77
CA GLU A 397 -18.81 -13.92 18.10
C GLU A 397 -17.77 -13.63 19.19
N SER A 398 -16.61 -14.29 19.14
CA SER A 398 -15.57 -14.18 20.18
C SER A 398 -14.89 -12.81 20.21
N SER A 399 -14.85 -12.10 19.08
CA SER A 399 -14.30 -10.74 18.95
C SER A 399 -15.33 -9.63 19.25
N GLY A 400 -16.61 -9.97 19.43
CA GLY A 400 -17.70 -9.00 19.58
C GLY A 400 -18.19 -8.37 18.28
N LEU A 401 -17.50 -8.59 17.15
CA LEU A 401 -17.87 -8.03 15.84
C LEU A 401 -19.24 -8.50 15.36
N GLY A 402 -19.63 -9.72 15.70
CA GLY A 402 -20.92 -10.31 15.30
C GLY A 402 -22.12 -9.51 15.77
N ALA A 403 -22.04 -8.90 16.95
CA ALA A 403 -23.13 -8.07 17.49
C ALA A 403 -23.39 -6.79 16.68
N HIS A 404 -22.40 -6.31 15.93
CA HIS A 404 -22.44 -5.05 15.19
C HIS A 404 -22.23 -5.25 13.67
N TRP A 405 -22.34 -6.49 13.19
CA TRP A 405 -22.01 -6.87 11.82
C TRP A 405 -22.87 -6.14 10.77
N GLU A 406 -24.16 -5.89 11.10
CA GLU A 406 -25.09 -5.16 10.23
C GLU A 406 -24.74 -3.66 10.09
N ASN A 407 -24.01 -3.12 11.07
CA ASN A 407 -23.57 -1.72 11.08
C ASN A 407 -22.15 -1.53 10.54
N ALA A 408 -21.48 -2.63 10.18
CA ALA A 408 -20.08 -2.59 9.78
C ALA A 408 -19.86 -1.85 8.46
N ALA A 409 -18.77 -1.09 8.38
CA ALA A 409 -18.23 -0.58 7.12
C ALA A 409 -17.02 -1.43 6.71
N HIS A 410 -17.15 -2.12 5.58
CA HIS A 410 -16.08 -2.92 5.00
C HIS A 410 -15.39 -2.13 3.90
N ILE A 411 -14.06 -2.05 3.93
CA ILE A 411 -13.27 -1.36 2.92
C ILE A 411 -12.26 -2.32 2.30
N VAL A 412 -12.41 -2.60 1.02
CA VAL A 412 -11.36 -3.21 0.20
C VAL A 412 -10.47 -2.10 -0.36
N TRP A 413 -9.16 -2.24 -0.14
CA TRP A 413 -8.20 -1.24 -0.59
C TRP A 413 -7.63 -1.62 -1.97
N ALA A 414 -8.12 -0.99 -3.03
CA ALA A 414 -7.64 -1.22 -4.39
C ALA A 414 -6.30 -0.50 -4.61
N THR A 415 -5.22 -1.26 -4.64
CA THR A 415 -3.86 -0.73 -4.55
C THR A 415 -3.25 -0.23 -5.86
N GLY A 416 -3.80 -0.57 -7.02
CA GLY A 416 -3.26 -0.12 -8.31
C GLY A 416 -4.13 -0.48 -9.52
N GLY A 417 -3.86 0.17 -10.67
CA GLY A 417 -4.58 -0.14 -11.92
C GLY A 417 -4.62 0.95 -12.97
N ALA A 418 -4.67 2.25 -12.61
CA ALA A 418 -4.91 3.32 -13.59
C ALA A 418 -3.86 3.42 -14.70
N LEU A 419 -2.60 3.13 -14.40
CA LEU A 419 -1.52 3.21 -15.38
C LEU A 419 -1.32 1.94 -16.22
N VAL A 420 -2.10 0.89 -15.99
CA VAL A 420 -2.05 -0.34 -16.80
C VAL A 420 -2.52 0.00 -18.23
N PRO A 421 -1.70 -0.25 -19.27
CA PRO A 421 -2.07 0.02 -20.66
C PRO A 421 -3.29 -0.81 -21.10
N GLU A 422 -4.09 -0.29 -22.04
CA GLU A 422 -5.32 -0.94 -22.49
C GLU A 422 -5.09 -2.39 -22.95
N GLY A 423 -4.06 -2.64 -23.77
CA GLY A 423 -3.76 -4.00 -24.22
C GLY A 423 -3.32 -4.97 -23.11
N GLU A 424 -2.86 -4.46 -21.95
CA GLU A 424 -2.60 -5.30 -20.78
C GLU A 424 -3.88 -5.51 -19.96
N ARG A 425 -4.78 -4.49 -19.88
CA ARG A 425 -6.10 -4.64 -19.26
C ARG A 425 -6.93 -5.72 -19.96
N GLU A 426 -6.94 -5.69 -21.32
CA GLU A 426 -7.61 -6.71 -22.10
C GLU A 426 -7.09 -8.12 -21.80
N LYS A 427 -5.78 -8.29 -21.63
CA LYS A 427 -5.19 -9.59 -21.25
C LYS A 427 -5.62 -10.03 -19.85
N TYR A 428 -5.67 -9.11 -18.88
CA TYR A 428 -6.14 -9.44 -17.53
C TYR A 428 -7.62 -9.77 -17.48
N LEU A 429 -8.44 -9.15 -18.34
CA LEU A 429 -9.87 -9.43 -18.46
C LEU A 429 -10.19 -10.65 -19.34
N ALA A 430 -9.21 -11.23 -20.02
CA ALA A 430 -9.38 -12.43 -20.84
C ALA A 430 -8.89 -13.73 -20.14
N ASN A 431 -8.16 -13.60 -19.02
CA ASN A 431 -7.71 -14.74 -18.22
C ASN A 431 -8.82 -15.24 -17.29
#